data_08aa5bf70a9102005aae7a1d6a227bf5
#
_entry.id   08aa5bf70a9102005aae7a1d6a227bf5
#
_cell.length_a   1.000
_cell.length_b   1.000
_cell.length_c   1.000
_cell.angle_alpha   90.00
_cell.angle_beta   90.00
_cell.angle_gamma   90.00
#
_symmetry.space_group_name_H-M   'P 1'
#
loop_
_entity.id
_entity.type
_entity.pdbx_description
1 polymer ?
#
loop_
_entity_poly.entity_id
_entity_poly.type
_entity_poly.pdbx_seq_one_letter_code
_entity_poly.pdbx_strand_id
1 'polypeptide(L)'
;MDFKFIKQQIAKIVGDKYVSDSMKDLTVYSRDYSSMPPQVANVVVAPGCTEEVAAIMRIANRNGINVTVRGGATTAHLCTAKEGIILDLNRMNKILRIDADNCLYLTAQGGTPIYTITQELDKLGFELAGRPMFGPVASIGAWVNTVGIGSNCAQYGYFSESVTGVEAVLPTGEVVRTGVNSLVNCDPIARYTHACDLTGIFVGARGSMGVITEVSCRIFPKPRHEGFITLGYTDENIQNMIRACNMLFRADIPKNIDINDDGTAAMVGVEIPLPHLISMTISGNSEAEVERKLEETRKIAQETGGADLGPMLGQLVTWGGALNAYIYKQYGAGHLVFIDSYWHSLEAYPGLYHNFKDSLNSRGLTKNGIFGWFMKGVGCSFPIVAYREPDQTDLMNEAWKEISDNWFSIWNSAPGMSVPSATAYNLDPLKPGYYQLLRRVKDAVDPKNIMNSKIIPFAGRNE
;
A
#
# COMPACT_ATOMS: atom_id res chain seq x y z
N MET A 1 33.45 2.35 7.85
CA MET A 1 33.07 3.36 6.84
C MET A 1 32.91 4.71 7.53
N ASP A 2 33.43 5.80 6.94
CA ASP A 2 33.30 7.14 7.52
C ASP A 2 32.04 7.83 6.98
N PHE A 3 30.96 7.74 7.74
CA PHE A 3 29.68 8.37 7.39
C PHE A 3 29.70 9.90 7.47
N LYS A 4 30.63 10.52 8.24
CA LYS A 4 30.80 11.98 8.24
C LYS A 4 31.26 12.48 6.88
N PHE A 5 32.24 11.76 6.29
CA PHE A 5 32.71 12.07 4.94
C PHE A 5 31.63 11.86 3.88
N ILE A 6 30.85 10.77 3.97
CA ILE A 6 29.73 10.49 3.08
C ILE A 6 28.68 11.61 3.16
N LYS A 7 28.29 12.01 4.39
CA LYS A 7 27.36 13.13 4.62
C LYS A 7 27.86 14.42 3.95
N GLN A 8 29.15 14.75 4.09
CA GLN A 8 29.72 15.95 3.46
C GLN A 8 29.67 15.89 1.93
N GLN A 9 29.87 14.72 1.32
CA GLN A 9 29.68 14.54 -0.11
C GLN A 9 28.24 14.74 -0.54
N ILE A 10 27.30 14.17 0.20
CA ILE A 10 25.88 14.33 -0.05
C ILE A 10 25.42 15.79 0.15
N ALA A 11 25.91 16.46 1.18
CA ALA A 11 25.60 17.85 1.45
C ALA A 11 25.99 18.81 0.30
N LYS A 12 27.08 18.50 -0.43
CA LYS A 12 27.46 19.25 -1.64
C LYS A 12 26.49 19.10 -2.80
N ILE A 13 25.66 18.06 -2.79
CA ILE A 13 24.65 17.79 -3.83
C ILE A 13 23.33 18.46 -3.47
N VAL A 14 22.81 18.20 -2.26
CA VAL A 14 21.45 18.62 -1.85
C VAL A 14 21.43 19.89 -1.02
N GLY A 15 22.59 20.33 -0.47
CA GLY A 15 22.72 21.37 0.54
C GLY A 15 22.60 20.84 1.96
N ASP A 16 23.31 21.50 2.90
CA ASP A 16 23.46 21.06 4.29
C ASP A 16 22.12 20.88 5.03
N LYS A 17 21.13 21.74 4.73
CA LYS A 17 19.81 21.69 5.39
C LYS A 17 18.96 20.45 5.01
N TYR A 18 19.35 19.70 3.99
CA TYR A 18 18.62 18.56 3.49
C TYR A 18 19.31 17.23 3.72
N VAL A 19 20.36 17.22 4.53
CA VAL A 19 21.04 16.00 4.98
C VAL A 19 21.38 16.10 6.45
N SER A 20 21.08 15.04 7.21
CA SER A 20 21.34 15.01 8.65
C SER A 20 21.85 13.64 9.10
N ASP A 21 22.76 13.68 10.09
CA ASP A 21 23.22 12.56 10.90
C ASP A 21 22.95 12.80 12.39
N SER A 22 22.14 13.84 12.72
CA SER A 22 21.79 14.12 14.09
C SER A 22 20.86 13.06 14.65
N MET A 23 21.10 12.61 15.88
CA MET A 23 20.24 11.61 16.53
C MET A 23 18.78 12.07 16.64
N LYS A 24 18.56 13.39 16.81
CA LYS A 24 17.22 13.98 16.84
C LYS A 24 16.45 13.70 15.55
N ASP A 25 17.06 13.93 14.39
CA ASP A 25 16.42 13.71 13.10
C ASP A 25 16.32 12.22 12.81
N LEU A 26 17.38 11.44 13.02
CA LEU A 26 17.39 10.00 12.76
C LEU A 26 16.32 9.23 13.57
N THR A 27 16.01 9.69 14.79
CA THR A 27 14.97 9.09 15.63
C THR A 27 13.59 9.18 14.97
N VAL A 28 13.27 10.28 14.27
CA VAL A 28 12.00 10.46 13.55
C VAL A 28 11.86 9.43 12.44
N TYR A 29 12.96 9.01 11.84
CA TYR A 29 12.99 8.05 10.73
C TYR A 29 13.20 6.59 11.19
N SER A 30 13.32 6.35 12.51
CA SER A 30 13.65 5.03 13.04
C SER A 30 12.47 4.05 13.10
N ARG A 31 11.24 4.54 12.90
CA ARG A 31 10.01 3.73 12.98
C ARG A 31 9.14 3.89 11.75
N ASP A 32 8.31 2.88 11.50
CA ASP A 32 7.17 2.88 10.61
C ASP A 32 5.94 2.28 11.32
N TYR A 33 4.92 1.84 10.60
CA TYR A 33 3.70 1.24 11.18
C TYR A 33 3.83 -0.22 11.60
N SER A 34 5.06 -0.74 11.72
CA SER A 34 5.31 -2.10 12.18
C SER A 34 5.56 -2.18 13.69
N SER A 35 5.49 -3.40 14.25
CA SER A 35 5.92 -3.71 15.63
C SER A 35 7.44 -3.83 15.78
N MET A 36 8.20 -3.62 14.71
CA MET A 36 9.66 -3.72 14.74
C MET A 36 10.29 -2.71 15.69
N PRO A 37 11.33 -3.10 16.44
CA PRO A 37 12.10 -2.16 17.24
C PRO A 37 12.64 -1.01 16.39
N PRO A 38 12.86 0.18 16.98
CA PRO A 38 13.45 1.31 16.26
C PRO A 38 14.73 0.93 15.55
N GLN A 39 14.85 1.29 14.27
CA GLN A 39 16.03 1.08 13.46
C GLN A 39 16.63 2.42 13.05
N VAL A 40 17.83 2.74 13.55
CA VAL A 40 18.46 4.03 13.32
C VAL A 40 19.46 3.93 12.18
N ALA A 41 19.21 4.68 11.11
CA ALA A 41 20.14 4.83 9.99
C ALA A 41 21.37 5.67 10.36
N ASN A 42 22.35 5.74 9.46
CA ASN A 42 23.53 6.60 9.65
C ASN A 42 23.27 8.03 9.13
N VAL A 43 22.52 8.17 8.07
CA VAL A 43 22.24 9.46 7.42
C VAL A 43 20.80 9.45 6.88
N VAL A 44 20.10 10.56 7.02
CA VAL A 44 18.88 10.86 6.27
C VAL A 44 19.14 11.98 5.29
N VAL A 45 18.61 11.88 4.07
CA VAL A 45 18.76 12.87 3.02
C VAL A 45 17.46 13.05 2.25
N ALA A 46 17.11 14.31 1.96
CA ALA A 46 15.92 14.69 1.22
C ALA A 46 16.30 15.35 -0.12
N PRO A 47 16.44 14.60 -1.22
CA PRO A 47 16.69 15.16 -2.55
C PRO A 47 15.48 15.91 -3.09
N GLY A 48 15.71 16.90 -3.96
CA GLY A 48 14.67 17.72 -4.58
C GLY A 48 14.42 17.44 -6.06
N CYS A 49 15.29 16.65 -6.70
CA CYS A 49 15.18 16.30 -8.13
C CYS A 49 15.85 14.96 -8.43
N THR A 50 15.59 14.42 -9.61
CA THR A 50 16.13 13.14 -10.10
C THR A 50 17.64 13.13 -10.17
N GLU A 51 18.26 14.25 -10.55
CA GLU A 51 19.71 14.36 -10.65
C GLU A 51 20.40 14.25 -9.28
N GLU A 52 19.81 14.86 -8.25
CA GLU A 52 20.28 14.71 -6.86
C GLU A 52 20.17 13.26 -6.39
N VAL A 53 19.03 12.58 -6.68
CA VAL A 53 18.86 11.14 -6.41
C VAL A 53 19.95 10.33 -7.11
N ALA A 54 20.16 10.56 -8.40
CA ALA A 54 21.16 9.86 -9.20
C ALA A 54 22.59 10.04 -8.65
N ALA A 55 22.93 11.25 -8.23
CA ALA A 55 24.23 11.56 -7.64
C ALA A 55 24.43 10.85 -6.27
N ILE A 56 23.40 10.83 -5.42
CA ILE A 56 23.43 10.12 -4.13
C ILE A 56 23.57 8.62 -4.37
N MET A 57 22.80 8.06 -5.33
CA MET A 57 22.90 6.63 -5.65
C MET A 57 24.28 6.23 -6.16
N ARG A 58 24.93 7.06 -6.97
CA ARG A 58 26.33 6.81 -7.38
C ARG A 58 27.30 6.80 -6.19
N ILE A 59 27.12 7.67 -5.20
CA ILE A 59 27.91 7.65 -3.97
C ILE A 59 27.64 6.37 -3.18
N ALA A 60 26.37 6.01 -2.98
CA ALA A 60 25.98 4.80 -2.25
C ALA A 60 26.52 3.53 -2.94
N ASN A 61 26.36 3.42 -4.26
CA ASN A 61 26.85 2.29 -5.04
C ASN A 61 28.36 2.15 -4.96
N ARG A 62 29.11 3.25 -5.17
CA ARG A 62 30.58 3.23 -5.10
C ARG A 62 31.08 2.67 -3.77
N ASN A 63 30.43 3.06 -2.68
CA ASN A 63 30.83 2.71 -1.33
C ASN A 63 30.12 1.46 -0.75
N GLY A 64 29.20 0.82 -1.48
CA GLY A 64 28.43 -0.33 -0.99
C GLY A 64 27.52 0.03 0.20
N ILE A 65 26.93 1.24 0.19
CA ILE A 65 26.08 1.73 1.27
C ILE A 65 24.63 1.35 0.98
N ASN A 66 23.98 0.73 1.95
CA ASN A 66 22.54 0.44 1.87
C ASN A 66 21.71 1.72 1.79
N VAL A 67 20.72 1.74 0.89
CA VAL A 67 19.77 2.84 0.72
C VAL A 67 18.36 2.32 0.92
N THR A 68 17.64 2.95 1.83
CA THR A 68 16.20 2.72 2.04
C THR A 68 15.42 3.94 1.58
N VAL A 69 14.52 3.76 0.63
CA VAL A 69 13.67 4.84 0.12
C VAL A 69 12.47 5.02 1.03
N ARG A 70 12.15 6.26 1.35
CA ARG A 70 11.01 6.63 2.20
C ARG A 70 10.15 7.68 1.50
N GLY A 71 8.84 7.40 1.38
CA GLY A 71 7.80 8.38 1.09
C GLY A 71 7.10 8.78 2.38
N GLY A 72 5.79 8.69 2.43
CA GLY A 72 5.00 8.99 3.63
C GLY A 72 5.11 8.00 4.79
N ALA A 73 5.89 6.93 4.65
CA ALA A 73 6.11 5.88 5.66
C ALA A 73 4.83 5.24 6.21
N THR A 74 3.83 5.09 5.36
CA THR A 74 2.51 4.53 5.71
C THR A 74 2.42 3.02 5.54
N THR A 75 3.52 2.35 5.22
CA THR A 75 3.63 0.90 5.06
C THR A 75 4.50 0.33 6.17
N ALA A 76 4.11 -0.84 6.71
CA ALA A 76 4.88 -1.55 7.71
C ALA A 76 6.13 -2.20 7.13
N HIS A 77 7.20 -2.32 7.91
CA HIS A 77 8.45 -3.07 7.64
C HIS A 77 9.31 -2.60 6.45
N LEU A 78 8.98 -1.52 5.76
CA LEU A 78 9.65 -1.12 4.52
C LEU A 78 10.43 0.20 4.61
N CYS A 79 10.16 1.04 5.60
CA CYS A 79 10.53 2.45 5.59
C CYS A 79 11.65 2.81 6.56
N THR A 80 12.23 1.83 7.26
CA THR A 80 13.30 2.01 8.24
C THR A 80 14.60 1.33 7.82
N ALA A 81 15.72 1.78 8.33
CA ALA A 81 17.02 1.19 8.09
C ALA A 81 17.85 1.18 9.37
N LYS A 82 18.49 0.04 9.66
CA LYS A 82 19.42 -0.09 10.80
C LYS A 82 20.76 0.60 10.53
N GLU A 83 21.15 0.70 9.29
CA GLU A 83 22.40 1.31 8.81
C GLU A 83 22.21 1.82 7.40
N GLY A 84 23.10 2.74 6.96
CA GLY A 84 23.08 3.29 5.61
C GLY A 84 22.34 4.62 5.53
N ILE A 85 21.72 4.85 4.39
CA ILE A 85 21.07 6.11 4.03
C ILE A 85 19.55 5.89 3.95
N ILE A 86 18.77 6.73 4.63
CA ILE A 86 17.35 6.90 4.30
C ILE A 86 17.22 8.04 3.29
N LEU A 87 16.63 7.72 2.15
CA LEU A 87 16.35 8.66 1.06
C LEU A 87 14.89 9.09 1.14
N ASP A 88 14.63 10.28 1.66
CA ASP A 88 13.30 10.85 1.85
C ASP A 88 12.88 11.65 0.62
N LEU A 89 11.84 11.19 -0.09
CA LEU A 89 11.36 11.80 -1.33
C LEU A 89 10.34 12.94 -1.12
N ASN A 90 10.04 13.34 0.11
CA ASN A 90 8.97 14.33 0.39
C ASN A 90 9.20 15.72 -0.25
N ARG A 91 10.43 16.08 -0.64
CA ARG A 91 10.71 17.29 -1.41
C ARG A 91 10.34 17.15 -2.90
N MET A 92 10.27 15.94 -3.42
CA MET A 92 9.89 15.65 -4.80
C MET A 92 8.37 15.44 -4.87
N ASN A 93 7.60 16.51 -4.69
CA ASN A 93 6.16 16.47 -4.43
C ASN A 93 5.32 17.30 -5.41
N LYS A 94 5.78 17.48 -6.63
CA LYS A 94 5.09 18.29 -7.65
C LYS A 94 4.29 17.42 -8.61
N ILE A 95 3.08 17.88 -8.96
CA ILE A 95 2.38 17.42 -10.15
C ILE A 95 3.04 18.11 -11.33
N LEU A 96 3.55 17.33 -12.28
CA LEU A 96 4.30 17.82 -13.43
C LEU A 96 3.40 18.10 -14.61
N ARG A 97 2.39 17.27 -14.82
CA ARG A 97 1.42 17.40 -15.91
C ARG A 97 0.10 16.70 -15.57
N ILE A 98 -1.00 17.29 -15.98
CA ILE A 98 -2.33 16.66 -16.09
C ILE A 98 -2.81 16.94 -17.52
N ASP A 99 -3.07 15.88 -18.29
CA ASP A 99 -3.71 15.95 -19.59
C ASP A 99 -5.13 15.39 -19.48
N ALA A 100 -6.08 16.27 -19.18
CA ALA A 100 -7.48 15.92 -18.99
C ALA A 100 -8.29 16.01 -20.29
N ASP A 101 -7.74 16.66 -21.34
CA ASP A 101 -8.47 16.97 -22.57
C ASP A 101 -8.24 15.94 -23.67
N ASN A 102 -7.03 15.35 -23.73
CA ASN A 102 -6.64 14.52 -24.87
C ASN A 102 -6.34 13.06 -24.47
N CYS A 103 -5.27 12.84 -23.69
CA CYS A 103 -4.73 11.51 -23.45
C CYS A 103 -5.11 10.94 -22.09
N LEU A 104 -5.79 11.70 -21.24
CA LEU A 104 -6.32 11.30 -19.93
C LEU A 104 -5.24 10.65 -19.04
N TYR A 105 -4.14 11.35 -18.82
CA TYR A 105 -3.07 10.91 -17.93
C TYR A 105 -2.56 12.05 -17.03
N LEU A 106 -1.88 11.64 -15.97
CA LEU A 106 -1.19 12.53 -15.04
C LEU A 106 0.26 12.05 -14.88
N THR A 107 1.19 13.00 -14.74
CA THR A 107 2.57 12.73 -14.30
C THR A 107 2.86 13.53 -13.04
N ALA A 108 3.39 12.87 -12.01
CA ALA A 108 3.78 13.49 -10.75
C ALA A 108 5.10 12.92 -10.24
N GLN A 109 5.84 13.73 -9.48
CA GLN A 109 7.06 13.27 -8.79
C GLN A 109 6.74 12.21 -7.74
N GLY A 110 7.67 11.28 -7.52
CA GLY A 110 7.47 10.09 -6.69
C GLY A 110 7.06 10.33 -5.24
N GLY A 111 7.44 11.48 -4.68
CA GLY A 111 7.06 11.90 -3.32
C GLY A 111 5.74 12.65 -3.23
N THR A 112 5.02 12.88 -4.35
CA THR A 112 3.75 13.63 -4.34
C THR A 112 2.69 12.86 -3.54
N PRO A 113 2.05 13.48 -2.52
CA PRO A 113 0.96 12.85 -1.79
C PRO A 113 -0.25 12.58 -2.70
N ILE A 114 -0.85 11.41 -2.55
CA ILE A 114 -2.03 11.01 -3.34
C ILE A 114 -3.19 11.99 -3.11
N TYR A 115 -3.35 12.50 -1.89
CA TYR A 115 -4.39 13.47 -1.58
C TYR A 115 -4.24 14.77 -2.41
N THR A 116 -3.01 15.28 -2.55
CA THR A 116 -2.74 16.45 -3.40
C THR A 116 -3.16 16.20 -4.84
N ILE A 117 -2.84 15.02 -5.37
CA ILE A 117 -3.24 14.62 -6.73
C ILE A 117 -4.76 14.55 -6.84
N THR A 118 -5.41 13.91 -5.87
CA THR A 118 -6.87 13.77 -5.86
C THR A 118 -7.58 15.12 -5.85
N GLN A 119 -7.09 16.08 -5.05
CA GLN A 119 -7.68 17.42 -5.00
C GLN A 119 -7.57 18.17 -6.34
N GLU A 120 -6.45 18.03 -7.05
CA GLU A 120 -6.30 18.68 -8.37
C GLU A 120 -7.17 18.00 -9.43
N LEU A 121 -7.28 16.67 -9.41
CA LEU A 121 -8.15 15.93 -10.32
C LEU A 121 -9.64 16.21 -10.06
N ASP A 122 -10.06 16.33 -8.80
CA ASP A 122 -11.44 16.66 -8.43
C ASP A 122 -11.90 17.99 -9.04
N LYS A 123 -11.02 19.00 -9.11
CA LYS A 123 -11.33 20.29 -9.75
C LYS A 123 -11.61 20.17 -11.26
N LEU A 124 -11.05 19.14 -11.87
CA LEU A 124 -11.17 18.87 -13.32
C LEU A 124 -12.27 17.81 -13.61
N GLY A 125 -12.93 17.26 -12.59
CA GLY A 125 -13.93 16.21 -12.75
C GLY A 125 -13.34 14.82 -13.03
N PHE A 126 -12.11 14.57 -12.57
CA PHE A 126 -11.41 13.30 -12.74
C PHE A 126 -11.06 12.66 -11.41
N GLU A 127 -10.69 11.38 -11.46
CA GLU A 127 -10.22 10.63 -10.30
C GLU A 127 -9.11 9.63 -10.69
N LEU A 128 -8.39 9.14 -9.66
CA LEU A 128 -7.45 8.04 -9.79
C LEU A 128 -8.17 6.68 -9.74
N ALA A 129 -7.54 5.64 -10.29
CA ALA A 129 -7.99 4.25 -10.20
C ALA A 129 -8.17 3.77 -8.75
N GLY A 130 -7.53 4.42 -7.80
CA GLY A 130 -7.69 4.10 -6.39
C GLY A 130 -7.20 5.23 -5.50
N ARG A 131 -7.53 5.13 -4.19
CA ARG A 131 -7.08 6.05 -3.15
C ARG A 131 -6.67 5.26 -1.91
N PRO A 132 -5.42 5.43 -1.42
CA PRO A 132 -4.99 4.77 -0.19
C PRO A 132 -5.64 5.40 1.04
N MET A 133 -5.79 4.63 2.11
CA MET A 133 -6.30 5.11 3.39
C MET A 133 -5.50 6.31 3.92
N PHE A 134 -4.19 6.30 3.77
CA PHE A 134 -3.29 7.36 4.23
C PHE A 134 -2.99 8.41 3.14
N GLY A 135 -3.94 8.69 2.26
CA GLY A 135 -3.79 9.62 1.13
C GLY A 135 -3.09 10.95 1.42
N PRO A 136 -3.30 11.61 2.59
CA PRO A 136 -2.62 12.84 2.93
C PRO A 136 -1.09 12.75 2.99
N VAL A 137 -0.54 11.58 3.29
CA VAL A 137 0.91 11.37 3.44
C VAL A 137 1.46 10.26 2.53
N ALA A 138 0.62 9.32 2.07
CA ALA A 138 1.05 8.29 1.14
C ALA A 138 1.45 8.90 -0.20
N SER A 139 2.69 8.66 -0.64
CA SER A 139 3.21 9.18 -1.89
C SER A 139 2.97 8.24 -3.06
N ILE A 140 2.80 8.80 -4.26
CA ILE A 140 2.48 8.04 -5.47
C ILE A 140 3.57 7.02 -5.84
N GLY A 141 4.84 7.36 -5.70
CA GLY A 141 5.95 6.44 -5.97
C GLY A 141 6.00 5.27 -4.99
N ALA A 142 5.78 5.52 -3.69
CA ALA A 142 5.69 4.47 -2.69
C ALA A 142 4.46 3.57 -2.94
N TRP A 143 3.36 4.15 -3.40
CA TRP A 143 2.15 3.40 -3.68
C TRP A 143 2.29 2.45 -4.88
N VAL A 144 2.98 2.87 -5.94
CA VAL A 144 3.40 1.97 -7.05
C VAL A 144 4.30 0.84 -6.53
N ASN A 145 5.26 1.16 -5.66
CA ASN A 145 6.17 0.18 -5.06
C ASN A 145 5.48 -0.87 -4.16
N THR A 146 4.24 -0.61 -3.74
CA THR A 146 3.41 -1.52 -2.93
C THR A 146 2.17 -2.02 -3.67
N VAL A 147 2.18 -1.97 -5.02
CA VAL A 147 1.10 -2.35 -5.95
C VAL A 147 -0.08 -1.38 -5.95
N GLY A 148 -0.36 -0.69 -4.86
CA GLY A 148 -1.41 0.31 -4.73
C GLY A 148 -2.82 -0.28 -4.71
N ILE A 149 -3.32 -0.53 -3.50
CA ILE A 149 -4.71 -0.92 -3.26
C ILE A 149 -5.40 0.13 -2.38
N GLY A 150 -6.70 0.31 -2.55
CA GLY A 150 -7.49 1.27 -1.78
C GLY A 150 -8.90 1.41 -2.32
N SER A 151 -9.58 2.49 -1.96
CA SER A 151 -10.93 2.78 -2.48
C SER A 151 -10.93 2.83 -4.01
N ASN A 152 -12.03 2.49 -4.64
CA ASN A 152 -12.26 2.37 -6.10
C ASN A 152 -11.63 1.12 -6.77
N CYS A 153 -10.84 0.32 -6.06
CA CYS A 153 -10.21 -0.88 -6.64
C CYS A 153 -11.23 -1.94 -7.09
N ALA A 154 -12.46 -1.93 -6.56
CA ALA A 154 -13.52 -2.84 -7.02
C ALA A 154 -13.88 -2.59 -8.50
N GLN A 155 -13.86 -1.33 -8.92
CA GLN A 155 -14.15 -0.92 -10.30
C GLN A 155 -12.91 -0.95 -11.20
N TYR A 156 -11.77 -0.42 -10.73
CA TYR A 156 -10.61 -0.13 -11.57
C TYR A 156 -9.46 -1.14 -11.43
N GLY A 157 -9.53 -2.08 -10.48
CA GLY A 157 -8.40 -2.95 -10.15
C GLY A 157 -7.33 -2.24 -9.31
N TYR A 158 -6.11 -2.77 -9.34
CA TYR A 158 -4.99 -2.15 -8.65
C TYR A 158 -4.61 -0.80 -9.26
N PHE A 159 -4.22 0.16 -8.44
CA PHE A 159 -3.72 1.44 -8.95
C PHE A 159 -2.57 1.24 -9.96
N SER A 160 -1.67 0.29 -9.69
CA SER A 160 -0.54 0.00 -10.56
C SER A 160 -0.92 -0.51 -11.97
N GLU A 161 -2.15 -0.97 -12.17
CA GLU A 161 -2.68 -1.32 -13.50
C GLU A 161 -2.97 -0.07 -14.34
N SER A 162 -3.21 1.07 -13.67
CA SER A 162 -3.37 2.37 -14.34
C SER A 162 -2.05 3.06 -14.65
N VAL A 163 -0.92 2.61 -14.09
CA VAL A 163 0.40 3.20 -14.31
C VAL A 163 0.84 2.97 -15.75
N THR A 164 1.13 4.06 -16.45
CA THR A 164 1.58 4.05 -17.85
C THR A 164 3.09 4.05 -17.99
N GLY A 165 3.82 4.50 -16.95
CA GLY A 165 5.27 4.46 -16.90
C GLY A 165 5.81 5.08 -15.63
N VAL A 166 7.08 4.86 -15.39
CA VAL A 166 7.83 5.50 -14.32
C VAL A 166 9.14 6.05 -14.84
N GLU A 167 9.61 7.13 -14.23
CA GLU A 167 11.02 7.48 -14.21
C GLU A 167 11.61 6.92 -12.92
N ALA A 168 12.74 6.25 -13.02
CA ALA A 168 13.41 5.69 -11.86
C ALA A 168 14.93 5.84 -11.95
N VAL A 169 15.57 5.97 -10.80
CA VAL A 169 17.01 5.93 -10.66
C VAL A 169 17.41 4.54 -10.19
N LEU A 170 18.18 3.84 -10.99
CA LEU A 170 18.73 2.52 -10.65
C LEU A 170 19.78 2.64 -9.53
N PRO A 171 20.08 1.55 -8.82
CA PRO A 171 21.12 1.53 -7.78
C PRO A 171 22.49 2.00 -8.27
N THR A 172 22.79 1.85 -9.56
CA THR A 172 24.01 2.35 -10.22
C THR A 172 24.04 3.89 -10.41
N GLY A 173 22.88 4.55 -10.25
CA GLY A 173 22.69 5.99 -10.48
C GLY A 173 22.33 6.33 -11.92
N GLU A 174 21.97 5.35 -12.74
CA GLU A 174 21.38 5.55 -14.07
C GLU A 174 19.92 5.94 -13.95
N VAL A 175 19.48 6.86 -14.79
CA VAL A 175 18.07 7.28 -14.89
C VAL A 175 17.42 6.51 -16.04
N VAL A 176 16.33 5.84 -15.76
CA VAL A 176 15.57 5.09 -16.76
C VAL A 176 14.12 5.55 -16.80
N ARG A 177 13.51 5.50 -17.98
CA ARG A 177 12.07 5.71 -18.17
C ARG A 177 11.45 4.47 -18.78
N THR A 178 10.22 4.17 -18.36
CA THR A 178 9.49 2.97 -18.79
C THR A 178 8.17 3.35 -19.48
N GLY A 179 7.50 2.35 -20.05
CA GLY A 179 6.32 2.61 -20.87
C GLY A 179 6.68 3.31 -22.17
N VAL A 180 5.73 3.97 -22.81
CA VAL A 180 5.95 4.70 -24.06
C VAL A 180 6.92 5.89 -23.87
N ASN A 181 7.04 6.43 -22.65
CA ASN A 181 8.01 7.47 -22.32
C ASN A 181 9.49 7.02 -22.44
N SER A 182 9.75 5.73 -22.63
CA SER A 182 11.08 5.22 -22.98
C SER A 182 11.49 5.52 -24.42
N LEU A 183 10.54 5.92 -25.25
CA LEU A 183 10.77 6.29 -26.64
C LEU A 183 11.08 7.79 -26.77
N VAL A 184 11.86 8.13 -27.78
CA VAL A 184 12.23 9.53 -28.05
C VAL A 184 10.98 10.32 -28.44
N ASN A 185 10.76 11.49 -27.82
CA ASN A 185 9.67 12.41 -28.08
C ASN A 185 8.25 11.82 -27.89
N CYS A 186 8.10 10.88 -26.99
CA CYS A 186 6.80 10.31 -26.64
C CYS A 186 6.35 10.71 -25.23
N ASP A 187 5.10 11.13 -25.10
CA ASP A 187 4.44 11.34 -23.81
C ASP A 187 4.11 10.00 -23.14
N PRO A 188 4.02 9.92 -21.80
CA PRO A 188 3.78 8.68 -21.06
C PRO A 188 2.31 8.22 -21.08
N ILE A 189 1.72 8.13 -22.25
CA ILE A 189 0.28 7.85 -22.46
C ILE A 189 -0.08 6.36 -22.35
N ALA A 190 0.89 5.45 -22.48
CA ALA A 190 0.66 4.02 -22.48
C ALA A 190 1.81 3.25 -21.82
N ARG A 191 1.46 2.13 -21.18
CA ARG A 191 2.41 1.26 -20.50
C ARG A 191 3.18 0.36 -21.47
N TYR A 192 2.51 -0.14 -22.49
CA TYR A 192 3.05 -1.16 -23.37
C TYR A 192 3.65 -0.55 -24.64
N THR A 193 4.83 -1.04 -25.00
CA THR A 193 5.54 -0.76 -26.24
C THR A 193 5.69 -2.06 -27.04
N HIS A 194 6.57 -2.07 -28.04
CA HIS A 194 6.94 -3.30 -28.76
C HIS A 194 7.99 -4.15 -27.99
N ALA A 195 8.45 -3.68 -26.82
CA ALA A 195 9.39 -4.39 -25.95
C ALA A 195 8.68 -4.97 -24.72
N CYS A 196 9.43 -5.72 -23.89
CA CYS A 196 8.94 -6.22 -22.61
C CYS A 196 8.50 -5.07 -21.69
N ASP A 197 7.46 -5.31 -20.91
CA ASP A 197 7.00 -4.36 -19.89
C ASP A 197 8.00 -4.28 -18.73
N LEU A 198 8.89 -3.31 -18.79
CA LEU A 198 9.85 -3.04 -17.72
C LEU A 198 9.27 -2.16 -16.61
N THR A 199 8.09 -1.56 -16.78
CA THR A 199 7.37 -0.87 -15.70
C THR A 199 7.08 -1.85 -14.56
N GLY A 200 6.77 -3.10 -14.90
CA GLY A 200 6.52 -4.16 -13.94
C GLY A 200 7.66 -4.46 -12.97
N ILE A 201 8.91 -4.13 -13.32
CA ILE A 201 10.08 -4.31 -12.42
C ILE A 201 9.95 -3.41 -11.18
N PHE A 202 9.33 -2.25 -11.30
CA PHE A 202 9.18 -1.27 -10.22
C PHE A 202 7.87 -1.43 -9.46
N VAL A 203 6.86 -2.08 -10.06
CA VAL A 203 5.56 -2.33 -9.41
C VAL A 203 5.71 -3.42 -8.35
N GLY A 204 5.32 -3.12 -7.10
CA GLY A 204 5.45 -4.07 -6.00
C GLY A 204 6.90 -4.36 -5.57
N ALA A 205 7.88 -3.63 -6.11
CA ALA A 205 9.30 -3.86 -5.86
C ALA A 205 9.75 -3.47 -4.45
N ARG A 206 8.92 -2.76 -3.68
CA ARG A 206 9.21 -2.34 -2.29
C ARG A 206 10.54 -1.61 -2.13
N GLY A 207 10.89 -0.80 -3.13
CA GLY A 207 12.14 -0.04 -3.16
C GLY A 207 13.40 -0.87 -3.38
N SER A 208 13.29 -2.13 -3.81
CA SER A 208 14.47 -3.00 -4.02
C SER A 208 15.10 -2.88 -5.40
N MET A 209 14.39 -2.34 -6.39
CA MET A 209 14.85 -2.29 -7.78
C MET A 209 15.33 -0.91 -8.22
N GLY A 210 15.11 0.13 -7.41
CA GLY A 210 15.51 1.50 -7.68
C GLY A 210 14.60 2.51 -6.99
N VAL A 211 14.86 3.77 -7.23
CA VAL A 211 14.12 4.92 -6.67
C VAL A 211 13.18 5.47 -7.72
N ILE A 212 11.88 5.34 -7.54
CA ILE A 212 10.89 5.94 -8.44
C ILE A 212 10.87 7.46 -8.20
N THR A 213 11.28 8.23 -9.20
CA THR A 213 11.33 9.69 -9.16
C THR A 213 10.13 10.35 -9.79
N GLU A 214 9.51 9.71 -10.80
CA GLU A 214 8.25 10.16 -11.38
C GLU A 214 7.33 8.96 -11.67
N VAL A 215 6.03 9.20 -11.58
CA VAL A 215 4.98 8.24 -11.95
C VAL A 215 4.04 8.90 -12.93
N SER A 216 3.77 8.19 -14.01
CA SER A 216 2.70 8.54 -14.96
C SER A 216 1.60 7.48 -14.88
N CYS A 217 0.35 7.93 -14.81
CA CYS A 217 -0.81 7.03 -14.71
C CYS A 217 -2.03 7.61 -15.44
N ARG A 218 -2.94 6.72 -15.81
CA ARG A 218 -4.25 7.11 -16.36
C ARG A 218 -5.09 7.77 -15.29
N ILE A 219 -5.90 8.75 -15.72
CA ILE A 219 -6.96 9.35 -14.92
C ILE A 219 -8.30 8.96 -15.52
N PHE A 220 -9.34 8.94 -14.70
CA PHE A 220 -10.67 8.48 -15.08
C PHE A 220 -11.70 9.57 -14.84
N PRO A 221 -12.67 9.78 -15.74
CA PRO A 221 -13.78 10.69 -15.47
C PRO A 221 -14.48 10.29 -14.16
N LYS A 222 -14.70 11.25 -13.28
CA LYS A 222 -15.41 11.01 -12.03
C LYS A 222 -16.89 10.75 -12.32
N PRO A 223 -17.51 9.71 -11.77
CA PRO A 223 -18.93 9.47 -11.91
C PRO A 223 -19.76 10.66 -11.42
N ARG A 224 -20.87 10.94 -12.12
CA ARG A 224 -21.72 12.09 -11.78
C ARG A 224 -22.54 11.88 -10.53
N HIS A 225 -22.93 10.64 -10.27
CA HIS A 225 -23.77 10.25 -9.14
C HIS A 225 -23.15 9.10 -8.39
N GLU A 226 -23.20 9.17 -7.07
CA GLU A 226 -22.74 8.12 -6.17
C GLU A 226 -23.82 7.87 -5.10
N GLY A 227 -23.97 6.60 -4.74
CA GLY A 227 -24.77 6.13 -3.63
C GLY A 227 -23.94 5.28 -2.68
N PHE A 228 -24.37 5.21 -1.44
CA PHE A 228 -23.67 4.47 -0.40
C PHE A 228 -24.62 3.50 0.29
N ILE A 229 -24.14 2.31 0.58
CA ILE A 229 -24.86 1.29 1.32
C ILE A 229 -23.89 0.45 2.15
N THR A 230 -24.30 0.09 3.36
CA THR A 230 -23.57 -0.84 4.23
C THR A 230 -24.42 -2.05 4.50
N LEU A 231 -23.87 -3.24 4.27
CA LEU A 231 -24.50 -4.51 4.62
C LEU A 231 -23.77 -5.10 5.81
N GLY A 232 -24.55 -5.63 6.78
CA GLY A 232 -24.01 -6.30 7.95
C GLY A 232 -24.34 -7.79 7.95
N TYR A 233 -23.42 -8.61 8.51
CA TYR A 233 -23.55 -10.06 8.61
C TYR A 233 -23.14 -10.54 10.01
N THR A 234 -23.74 -11.65 10.47
CA THR A 234 -23.34 -12.33 11.70
C THR A 234 -22.14 -13.24 11.42
N ASP A 235 -21.47 -13.74 12.47
CA ASP A 235 -20.39 -14.71 12.36
C ASP A 235 -20.82 -15.97 11.61
N GLU A 236 -22.03 -16.49 11.88
CA GLU A 236 -22.54 -17.67 11.20
C GLU A 236 -22.78 -17.42 9.72
N ASN A 237 -22.99 -16.17 9.31
CA ASN A 237 -23.28 -15.77 7.94
C ASN A 237 -22.08 -15.17 7.19
N ILE A 238 -20.87 -15.23 7.73
CA ILE A 238 -19.67 -14.67 7.09
C ILE A 238 -19.41 -15.26 5.69
N GLN A 239 -19.72 -16.55 5.47
CA GLN A 239 -19.64 -17.17 4.15
C GLN A 239 -20.67 -16.59 3.17
N ASN A 240 -21.86 -16.26 3.65
CA ASN A 240 -22.89 -15.61 2.84
C ASN A 240 -22.51 -14.16 2.49
N MET A 241 -21.76 -13.46 3.34
CA MET A 241 -21.15 -12.18 2.99
C MET A 241 -20.23 -12.30 1.78
N ILE A 242 -19.40 -13.34 1.74
CA ILE A 242 -18.53 -13.62 0.58
C ILE A 242 -19.35 -13.94 -0.66
N ARG A 243 -20.42 -14.74 -0.51
CA ARG A 243 -21.36 -15.01 -1.61
C ARG A 243 -21.99 -13.73 -2.14
N ALA A 244 -22.43 -12.82 -1.27
CA ALA A 244 -22.96 -11.51 -1.64
C ALA A 244 -21.95 -10.69 -2.45
N CYS A 245 -20.70 -10.60 -2.00
CA CYS A 245 -19.63 -9.90 -2.74
C CYS A 245 -19.45 -10.48 -4.15
N ASN A 246 -19.43 -11.80 -4.29
CA ASN A 246 -19.31 -12.45 -5.60
C ASN A 246 -20.51 -12.15 -6.52
N MET A 247 -21.73 -12.08 -5.96
CA MET A 247 -22.94 -11.70 -6.72
C MET A 247 -22.87 -10.24 -7.17
N LEU A 248 -22.46 -9.34 -6.27
CA LEU A 248 -22.27 -7.91 -6.56
C LEU A 248 -21.24 -7.67 -7.65
N PHE A 249 -20.12 -8.39 -7.63
CA PHE A 249 -19.09 -8.30 -8.67
C PHE A 249 -19.56 -8.85 -10.03
N ARG A 250 -20.35 -9.92 -10.03
CA ARG A 250 -20.96 -10.45 -11.27
C ARG A 250 -21.96 -9.48 -11.89
N ALA A 251 -22.68 -8.73 -11.06
CA ALA A 251 -23.63 -7.71 -11.50
C ALA A 251 -22.95 -6.36 -11.86
N ASP A 252 -21.63 -6.25 -11.71
CA ASP A 252 -20.82 -5.03 -11.96
C ASP A 252 -21.36 -3.78 -11.22
N ILE A 253 -21.76 -3.99 -9.96
CA ILE A 253 -22.40 -2.94 -9.15
C ILE A 253 -21.39 -2.07 -8.41
N PRO A 254 -20.41 -2.60 -7.63
CA PRO A 254 -19.64 -1.79 -6.73
C PRO A 254 -18.52 -1.02 -7.45
N LYS A 255 -18.41 0.27 -7.15
CA LYS A 255 -17.21 1.06 -7.38
C LYS A 255 -16.14 0.73 -6.35
N ASN A 256 -16.57 0.56 -5.10
CA ASN A 256 -15.75 0.22 -3.96
C ASN A 256 -16.47 -0.74 -3.03
N ILE A 257 -15.74 -1.68 -2.44
CA ILE A 257 -16.17 -2.50 -1.30
C ILE A 257 -15.09 -2.40 -0.22
N ASP A 258 -15.45 -1.79 0.89
CA ASP A 258 -14.65 -1.77 2.12
C ASP A 258 -15.19 -2.85 3.07
N ILE A 259 -14.28 -3.65 3.63
CA ILE A 259 -14.60 -4.58 4.70
C ILE A 259 -14.16 -4.00 6.03
N ASN A 260 -14.98 -4.16 7.05
CA ASN A 260 -14.70 -3.76 8.43
C ASN A 260 -15.32 -4.77 9.39
N ASP A 261 -14.70 -4.94 10.53
CA ASP A 261 -15.27 -5.73 11.63
C ASP A 261 -15.64 -4.85 12.84
N ASP A 262 -16.29 -5.48 13.82
CA ASP A 262 -16.65 -4.86 15.10
C ASP A 262 -15.43 -4.32 15.86
N GLY A 263 -14.31 -5.03 15.81
CA GLY A 263 -13.07 -4.60 16.43
C GLY A 263 -12.52 -3.31 15.82
N THR A 264 -12.51 -3.19 14.49
CA THR A 264 -12.10 -1.98 13.78
C THR A 264 -13.04 -0.81 14.11
N ALA A 265 -14.35 -1.05 14.12
CA ALA A 265 -15.34 -0.04 14.47
C ALA A 265 -15.16 0.44 15.93
N ALA A 266 -14.97 -0.48 16.86
CA ALA A 266 -14.73 -0.16 18.28
C ALA A 266 -13.46 0.66 18.48
N MET A 267 -12.39 0.42 17.68
CA MET A 267 -11.15 1.21 17.74
C MET A 267 -11.37 2.67 17.37
N VAL A 268 -12.38 2.99 16.58
CA VAL A 268 -12.74 4.37 16.21
C VAL A 268 -13.91 4.92 17.03
N GLY A 269 -14.35 4.18 18.06
CA GLY A 269 -15.43 4.58 18.97
C GLY A 269 -16.82 4.48 18.36
N VAL A 270 -16.99 3.62 17.37
CA VAL A 270 -18.27 3.36 16.72
C VAL A 270 -18.76 1.98 17.14
N GLU A 271 -19.97 1.92 17.70
CA GLU A 271 -20.67 0.66 17.93
C GLU A 271 -21.45 0.27 16.67
N ILE A 272 -21.28 -0.98 16.25
CA ILE A 272 -21.98 -1.52 15.08
C ILE A 272 -22.85 -2.72 15.50
N PRO A 273 -24.02 -2.89 14.84
CA PRO A 273 -24.97 -3.92 15.27
C PRO A 273 -24.57 -5.36 14.88
N LEU A 274 -23.64 -5.52 13.95
CA LEU A 274 -23.22 -6.83 13.41
C LEU A 274 -21.69 -6.88 13.26
N PRO A 275 -21.04 -8.04 13.52
CA PRO A 275 -19.60 -8.14 13.56
C PRO A 275 -18.89 -7.97 12.21
N HIS A 276 -19.58 -8.21 11.10
CA HIS A 276 -18.98 -8.09 9.76
C HIS A 276 -19.74 -7.09 8.92
N LEU A 277 -19.02 -6.13 8.36
CA LEU A 277 -19.56 -5.11 7.50
C LEU A 277 -18.89 -5.12 6.13
N ILE A 278 -19.71 -4.94 5.10
CA ILE A 278 -19.25 -4.49 3.78
C ILE A 278 -19.91 -3.14 3.48
N SER A 279 -19.07 -2.12 3.38
CA SER A 279 -19.50 -0.78 3.02
C SER A 279 -19.15 -0.50 1.57
N MET A 280 -20.11 -0.01 0.82
CA MET A 280 -19.98 0.13 -0.63
C MET A 280 -20.24 1.53 -1.10
N THR A 281 -19.44 1.95 -2.09
CA THR A 281 -19.77 3.06 -2.98
C THR A 281 -20.26 2.48 -4.30
N ILE A 282 -21.41 2.93 -4.72
CA ILE A 282 -22.04 2.58 -6.00
C ILE A 282 -22.08 3.83 -6.85
N SER A 283 -21.71 3.73 -8.11
CA SER A 283 -21.63 4.87 -9.00
C SER A 283 -22.45 4.66 -10.28
N GLY A 284 -22.86 5.78 -10.88
CA GLY A 284 -23.62 5.78 -12.12
C GLY A 284 -23.60 7.13 -12.84
N ASN A 285 -24.08 7.12 -14.08
CA ASN A 285 -24.19 8.33 -14.90
C ASN A 285 -25.50 9.09 -14.63
N SER A 286 -26.44 8.47 -13.91
CA SER A 286 -27.70 9.09 -13.48
C SER A 286 -28.12 8.59 -12.09
N GLU A 287 -28.95 9.36 -11.40
CA GLU A 287 -29.54 8.95 -10.12
C GLU A 287 -30.36 7.66 -10.26
N ALA A 288 -31.10 7.52 -11.35
CA ALA A 288 -31.89 6.32 -11.62
C ALA A 288 -31.04 5.05 -11.78
N GLU A 289 -29.84 5.18 -12.35
CA GLU A 289 -28.87 4.07 -12.44
C GLU A 289 -28.37 3.67 -11.07
N VAL A 290 -27.98 4.64 -10.25
CA VAL A 290 -27.51 4.42 -8.88
C VAL A 290 -28.60 3.76 -8.03
N GLU A 291 -29.84 4.27 -8.07
CA GLU A 291 -30.96 3.69 -7.30
C GLU A 291 -31.26 2.26 -7.72
N ARG A 292 -31.29 1.97 -9.04
CA ARG A 292 -31.46 0.60 -9.52
C ARG A 292 -30.38 -0.35 -8.98
N LYS A 293 -29.12 0.10 -8.95
CA LYS A 293 -28.00 -0.70 -8.42
C LYS A 293 -28.13 -0.87 -6.89
N LEU A 294 -28.57 0.14 -6.16
CA LEU A 294 -28.86 0.05 -4.72
C LEU A 294 -30.00 -0.95 -4.43
N GLU A 295 -31.09 -0.91 -5.20
CA GLU A 295 -32.18 -1.88 -5.08
C GLU A 295 -31.71 -3.32 -5.33
N GLU A 296 -30.90 -3.53 -6.35
CA GLU A 296 -30.31 -4.84 -6.66
C GLU A 296 -29.39 -5.31 -5.54
N THR A 297 -28.62 -4.40 -4.95
CA THR A 297 -27.78 -4.68 -3.78
C THR A 297 -28.62 -5.13 -2.59
N ARG A 298 -29.75 -4.46 -2.30
CA ARG A 298 -30.70 -4.84 -1.23
C ARG A 298 -31.29 -6.23 -1.47
N LYS A 299 -31.63 -6.57 -2.71
CA LYS A 299 -32.11 -7.94 -3.07
C LYS A 299 -31.04 -9.00 -2.81
N ILE A 300 -29.80 -8.74 -3.20
CA ILE A 300 -28.67 -9.63 -2.92
C ILE A 300 -28.46 -9.80 -1.40
N ALA A 301 -28.55 -8.71 -0.64
CA ALA A 301 -28.48 -8.77 0.82
C ALA A 301 -29.57 -9.67 1.41
N GLN A 302 -30.83 -9.51 1.00
CA GLN A 302 -31.94 -10.37 1.44
C GLN A 302 -31.71 -11.84 1.10
N GLU A 303 -31.24 -12.15 -0.12
CA GLU A 303 -30.96 -13.52 -0.57
C GLU A 303 -29.84 -14.17 0.23
N THR A 304 -28.88 -13.38 0.71
CA THR A 304 -27.70 -13.87 1.45
C THR A 304 -27.82 -13.72 2.98
N GLY A 305 -28.95 -13.23 3.48
CA GLY A 305 -29.17 -13.04 4.92
C GLY A 305 -28.40 -11.87 5.51
N GLY A 306 -28.02 -10.89 4.69
CA GLY A 306 -27.41 -9.64 5.10
C GLY A 306 -28.44 -8.60 5.50
N ALA A 307 -28.13 -7.75 6.48
CA ALA A 307 -28.94 -6.63 6.90
C ALA A 307 -28.49 -5.34 6.19
N ASP A 308 -29.43 -4.57 5.65
CA ASP A 308 -29.18 -3.20 5.18
C ASP A 308 -29.06 -2.26 6.39
N LEU A 309 -27.88 -1.71 6.60
CA LEU A 309 -27.56 -0.78 7.70
C LEU A 309 -27.57 0.69 7.25
N GLY A 310 -27.98 0.95 6.01
CA GLY A 310 -28.02 2.29 5.44
C GLY A 310 -26.66 2.83 4.96
N PRO A 311 -26.60 4.12 4.61
CA PRO A 311 -25.39 4.71 3.99
C PRO A 311 -24.34 5.19 4.99
N MET A 312 -24.63 5.25 6.30
CA MET A 312 -23.85 6.01 7.28
C MET A 312 -22.40 5.55 7.42
N LEU A 313 -22.12 4.25 7.37
CA LEU A 313 -20.78 3.72 7.50
C LEU A 313 -19.97 3.81 6.19
N GLY A 314 -20.63 3.68 5.05
CA GLY A 314 -20.00 3.84 3.74
C GLY A 314 -19.35 5.21 3.54
N GLN A 315 -19.99 6.25 4.05
CA GLN A 315 -19.46 7.62 4.00
C GLN A 315 -18.24 7.81 4.90
N LEU A 316 -18.19 7.18 6.08
CA LEU A 316 -17.05 7.28 7.01
C LEU A 316 -15.79 6.63 6.44
N VAL A 317 -15.92 5.55 5.68
CA VAL A 317 -14.78 4.80 5.13
C VAL A 317 -14.19 5.48 3.90
N THR A 318 -15.00 6.13 3.07
CA THR A 318 -14.49 6.93 1.94
C THR A 318 -13.64 8.13 2.40
N TRP A 319 -13.75 8.52 3.68
CA TRP A 319 -12.96 9.57 4.32
C TRP A 319 -11.74 9.01 5.09
N GLY A 320 -11.13 7.93 4.62
CA GLY A 320 -10.08 7.16 5.27
C GLY A 320 -8.94 7.92 5.95
N GLY A 321 -8.67 9.18 5.57
CA GLY A 321 -7.73 10.04 6.27
C GLY A 321 -8.18 10.48 7.67
N ALA A 322 -9.49 10.61 7.91
CA ALA A 322 -10.04 11.01 9.21
C ALA A 322 -10.02 9.84 10.21
N LEU A 323 -10.22 8.62 9.75
CA LEU A 323 -10.20 7.42 10.57
C LEU A 323 -8.85 7.25 11.31
N ASN A 324 -7.75 7.45 10.61
CA ASN A 324 -6.42 7.32 11.17
C ASN A 324 -6.11 8.37 12.25
N ALA A 325 -6.50 9.63 12.02
CA ALA A 325 -6.34 10.69 13.02
C ALA A 325 -7.15 10.38 14.28
N TYR A 326 -8.32 9.76 14.13
CA TYR A 326 -9.19 9.39 15.24
C TYR A 326 -8.62 8.22 16.06
N ILE A 327 -8.11 7.19 15.41
CA ILE A 327 -7.45 6.05 16.04
C ILE A 327 -6.27 6.54 16.90
N TYR A 328 -5.40 7.39 16.37
CA TYR A 328 -4.29 7.96 17.13
C TYR A 328 -4.74 8.79 18.36
N LYS A 329 -5.83 9.51 18.22
CA LYS A 329 -6.36 10.36 19.30
C LYS A 329 -6.92 9.55 20.48
N GLN A 330 -7.54 8.39 20.22
CA GLN A 330 -8.20 7.58 21.27
C GLN A 330 -7.25 6.78 22.14
N TYR A 331 -6.11 6.32 21.60
CA TYR A 331 -5.28 5.33 22.29
C TYR A 331 -4.08 5.92 23.05
N GLY A 332 -3.88 7.23 23.04
CA GLY A 332 -2.84 7.91 23.82
C GLY A 332 -1.43 7.42 23.48
N ALA A 333 -0.65 7.04 24.47
CA ALA A 333 0.73 6.56 24.33
C ALA A 333 0.84 5.11 23.82
N GLY A 334 -0.24 4.48 23.36
CA GLY A 334 -0.23 3.15 22.75
C GLY A 334 0.16 3.17 21.28
N HIS A 335 0.68 2.07 20.77
CA HIS A 335 0.96 1.88 19.37
C HIS A 335 -0.21 1.21 18.67
N LEU A 336 -0.61 1.76 17.52
CA LEU A 336 -1.42 1.07 16.54
C LEU A 336 -0.50 0.50 15.47
N VAL A 337 -0.60 -0.79 15.27
CA VAL A 337 0.24 -1.50 14.30
C VAL A 337 -0.63 -2.16 13.26
N PHE A 338 -0.25 -1.98 12.01
CA PHE A 338 -0.65 -2.89 10.96
C PHE A 338 0.20 -4.15 11.09
N ILE A 339 -0.43 -5.29 11.30
CA ILE A 339 0.30 -6.55 11.37
C ILE A 339 0.86 -6.86 9.99
N ASP A 340 0.02 -6.78 8.96
CA ASP A 340 0.42 -6.89 7.55
C ASP A 340 -0.74 -6.52 6.62
N SER A 341 -0.51 -6.59 5.31
CA SER A 341 -1.56 -6.61 4.29
C SER A 341 -1.60 -7.99 3.62
N TYR A 342 -2.76 -8.61 3.65
CA TYR A 342 -2.96 -9.98 3.15
C TYR A 342 -3.83 -9.97 1.91
N TRP A 343 -3.28 -10.52 0.84
CA TRP A 343 -3.95 -10.70 -0.44
C TRP A 343 -4.47 -12.13 -0.52
N HIS A 344 -5.75 -12.30 -0.75
CA HIS A 344 -6.40 -13.60 -0.66
C HIS A 344 -7.55 -13.72 -1.65
N SER A 345 -7.98 -14.95 -1.96
CA SER A 345 -9.30 -15.13 -2.55
C SER A 345 -10.38 -14.68 -1.56
N LEU A 346 -11.52 -14.29 -2.06
CA LEU A 346 -12.62 -13.88 -1.16
C LEU A 346 -13.02 -15.04 -0.24
N GLU A 347 -12.99 -16.29 -0.74
CA GLU A 347 -13.34 -17.49 0.01
C GLU A 347 -12.42 -17.77 1.20
N ALA A 348 -11.18 -17.28 1.18
CA ALA A 348 -10.22 -17.45 2.28
C ALA A 348 -10.48 -16.49 3.44
N TYR A 349 -11.23 -15.40 3.24
CA TYR A 349 -11.43 -14.36 4.25
C TYR A 349 -11.96 -14.86 5.58
N PRO A 350 -12.99 -15.74 5.68
CA PRO A 350 -13.49 -16.21 6.97
C PRO A 350 -12.44 -16.93 7.80
N GLY A 351 -11.66 -17.82 7.17
CA GLY A 351 -10.57 -18.51 7.86
C GLY A 351 -9.48 -17.57 8.37
N LEU A 352 -9.17 -16.55 7.58
CA LEU A 352 -8.25 -15.49 7.96
C LEU A 352 -8.73 -14.72 9.18
N TYR A 353 -9.97 -14.28 9.13
CA TYR A 353 -10.61 -13.51 10.19
C TYR A 353 -10.54 -14.26 11.52
N HIS A 354 -11.00 -15.52 11.56
CA HIS A 354 -11.02 -16.30 12.79
C HIS A 354 -9.60 -16.58 13.33
N ASN A 355 -8.68 -17.04 12.46
CA ASN A 355 -7.30 -17.29 12.88
C ASN A 355 -6.65 -16.05 13.50
N PHE A 356 -6.84 -14.91 12.86
CA PHE A 356 -6.30 -13.64 13.35
C PHE A 356 -6.90 -13.26 14.71
N LYS A 357 -8.23 -13.26 14.84
CA LYS A 357 -8.92 -12.90 16.09
C LYS A 357 -8.53 -13.85 17.22
N ASP A 358 -8.51 -15.16 16.97
CA ASP A 358 -8.18 -16.17 17.96
C ASP A 358 -6.74 -16.04 18.46
N SER A 359 -5.79 -15.82 17.56
CA SER A 359 -4.38 -15.67 17.93
C SER A 359 -4.15 -14.43 18.79
N LEU A 360 -4.76 -13.31 18.50
CA LEU A 360 -4.61 -12.09 19.29
C LEU A 360 -5.38 -12.16 20.61
N ASN A 361 -6.64 -12.60 20.57
CA ASN A 361 -7.51 -12.64 21.74
C ASN A 361 -7.00 -13.63 22.81
N SER A 362 -6.46 -14.79 22.40
CA SER A 362 -5.87 -15.78 23.31
C SER A 362 -4.67 -15.22 24.11
N ARG A 363 -4.05 -14.17 23.62
CA ARG A 363 -2.93 -13.46 24.27
C ARG A 363 -3.35 -12.18 25.02
N GLY A 364 -4.65 -11.91 25.10
CA GLY A 364 -5.16 -10.69 25.73
C GLY A 364 -4.97 -9.42 24.90
N LEU A 365 -4.60 -9.54 23.63
CA LEU A 365 -4.51 -8.42 22.66
C LEU A 365 -5.89 -8.17 22.03
N THR A 366 -6.88 -7.84 22.87
CA THR A 366 -8.29 -7.77 22.49
C THR A 366 -8.70 -6.52 21.72
N LYS A 367 -7.82 -5.52 21.65
CA LYS A 367 -8.03 -4.33 20.82
C LYS A 367 -7.47 -4.57 19.42
N ASN A 368 -8.18 -5.37 18.65
CA ASN A 368 -7.79 -5.77 17.30
C ASN A 368 -8.98 -5.74 16.35
N GLY A 369 -8.71 -5.66 15.07
CA GLY A 369 -9.73 -5.70 14.04
C GLY A 369 -9.13 -5.93 12.65
N ILE A 370 -10.01 -6.18 11.70
CA ILE A 370 -9.66 -6.31 10.28
C ILE A 370 -10.45 -5.31 9.46
N PHE A 371 -9.74 -4.56 8.64
CA PHE A 371 -10.35 -3.79 7.56
C PHE A 371 -9.67 -4.12 6.23
N GLY A 372 -10.24 -3.70 5.12
CA GLY A 372 -9.62 -3.89 3.82
C GLY A 372 -10.54 -3.57 2.67
N TRP A 373 -10.16 -4.06 1.50
CA TRP A 373 -10.93 -3.87 0.27
C TRP A 373 -11.11 -5.19 -0.46
N PHE A 374 -12.31 -5.38 -1.02
CA PHE A 374 -12.57 -6.46 -1.94
C PHE A 374 -12.62 -5.95 -3.38
N MET A 375 -11.99 -6.71 -4.26
CA MET A 375 -11.99 -6.54 -5.70
C MET A 375 -12.59 -7.77 -6.37
N LYS A 376 -12.75 -7.76 -7.68
CA LYS A 376 -13.27 -8.93 -8.45
C LYS A 376 -12.38 -10.17 -8.22
N GLY A 377 -12.82 -11.07 -7.35
CA GLY A 377 -12.15 -12.33 -7.03
C GLY A 377 -10.98 -12.25 -6.05
N VAL A 378 -10.58 -11.05 -5.62
CA VAL A 378 -9.42 -10.84 -4.73
C VAL A 378 -9.81 -9.93 -3.57
N GLY A 379 -9.39 -10.30 -2.35
CA GLY A 379 -9.43 -9.43 -1.19
C GLY A 379 -8.05 -8.96 -0.79
N CYS A 380 -7.98 -7.80 -0.17
CA CYS A 380 -6.82 -7.35 0.58
C CYS A 380 -7.27 -6.91 1.96
N SER A 381 -6.86 -7.65 2.96
CA SER A 381 -7.21 -7.44 4.36
C SER A 381 -6.01 -6.92 5.14
N PHE A 382 -6.29 -5.98 6.04
CA PHE A 382 -5.31 -5.35 6.91
C PHE A 382 -5.68 -5.61 8.36
N PRO A 383 -5.12 -6.65 8.98
CA PRO A 383 -5.23 -6.83 10.41
C PRO A 383 -4.53 -5.70 11.15
N ILE A 384 -5.23 -5.13 12.11
CA ILE A 384 -4.71 -4.07 12.97
C ILE A 384 -4.83 -4.47 14.44
N VAL A 385 -3.90 -4.02 15.25
CA VAL A 385 -3.92 -4.20 16.69
C VAL A 385 -3.39 -2.96 17.39
N ALA A 386 -4.06 -2.57 18.47
CA ALA A 386 -3.55 -1.56 19.38
C ALA A 386 -2.97 -2.26 20.62
N TYR A 387 -1.70 -1.99 20.91
CA TYR A 387 -1.00 -2.57 22.06
C TYR A 387 -0.14 -1.53 22.76
N ARG A 388 0.31 -1.81 23.99
CA ARG A 388 1.19 -0.93 24.77
C ARG A 388 2.64 -1.40 24.71
N GLU A 389 3.52 -0.48 24.36
CA GLU A 389 4.96 -0.66 24.52
C GLU A 389 5.42 -0.17 25.92
N PRO A 390 6.44 -0.80 26.53
CA PRO A 390 7.09 -2.05 26.07
C PRO A 390 6.35 -3.32 26.47
N ASP A 391 5.34 -3.24 27.35
CA ASP A 391 4.78 -4.36 28.11
C ASP A 391 4.17 -5.48 27.25
N GLN A 392 3.65 -5.13 26.07
CA GLN A 392 2.96 -6.06 25.18
C GLN A 392 3.72 -6.34 23.88
N THR A 393 4.95 -5.82 23.73
CA THR A 393 5.72 -5.96 22.48
C THR A 393 6.06 -7.43 22.18
N ASP A 394 6.48 -8.20 23.19
CA ASP A 394 6.82 -9.60 23.00
C ASP A 394 5.59 -10.44 22.64
N LEU A 395 4.47 -10.20 23.32
CA LEU A 395 3.18 -10.85 23.02
C LEU A 395 2.73 -10.55 21.59
N MET A 396 2.94 -9.30 21.14
CA MET A 396 2.63 -8.89 19.77
C MET A 396 3.49 -9.61 18.74
N ASN A 397 4.79 -9.72 19.00
CA ASN A 397 5.73 -10.41 18.13
C ASN A 397 5.46 -11.92 18.05
N GLU A 398 5.09 -12.55 19.16
CA GLU A 398 4.68 -13.96 19.21
C GLU A 398 3.38 -14.19 18.42
N ALA A 399 2.37 -13.33 18.61
CA ALA A 399 1.11 -13.39 17.87
C ALA A 399 1.35 -13.22 16.37
N TRP A 400 2.18 -12.26 15.99
CA TRP A 400 2.52 -12.04 14.59
C TRP A 400 3.21 -13.26 13.95
N LYS A 401 4.15 -13.88 14.68
CA LYS A 401 4.84 -15.08 14.20
C LYS A 401 3.88 -16.24 13.97
N GLU A 402 2.98 -16.50 14.92
CA GLU A 402 1.97 -17.56 14.81
C GLU A 402 0.99 -17.30 13.67
N ILE A 403 0.49 -16.07 13.53
CA ILE A 403 -0.38 -15.70 12.42
C ILE A 403 0.34 -15.93 11.08
N SER A 404 1.61 -15.56 10.99
CA SER A 404 2.43 -15.78 9.80
C SER A 404 2.65 -17.27 9.52
N ASP A 405 2.91 -18.07 10.54
CA ASP A 405 3.14 -19.52 10.42
C ASP A 405 1.85 -20.27 10.04
N ASN A 406 0.72 -19.94 10.69
CA ASN A 406 -0.58 -20.55 10.41
C ASN A 406 -1.15 -20.10 9.05
N TRP A 407 -0.77 -18.95 8.58
CA TRP A 407 -1.13 -18.47 7.26
C TRP A 407 -0.82 -19.49 6.16
N PHE A 408 0.33 -20.15 6.24
CA PHE A 408 0.71 -21.21 5.30
C PHE A 408 -0.15 -22.46 5.43
N SER A 409 -0.67 -22.77 6.61
CA SER A 409 -1.59 -23.90 6.80
C SER A 409 -2.99 -23.61 6.23
N ILE A 410 -3.46 -22.38 6.38
CA ILE A 410 -4.71 -21.91 5.74
C ILE A 410 -4.54 -21.92 4.22
N TRP A 411 -3.36 -21.57 3.72
CA TRP A 411 -3.01 -21.62 2.32
C TRP A 411 -3.17 -22.97 1.66
N ASN A 412 -2.73 -24.00 2.36
CA ASN A 412 -2.84 -25.37 1.84
C ASN A 412 -4.26 -25.92 1.87
N SER A 413 -5.18 -25.27 2.60
CA SER A 413 -6.55 -25.75 2.79
C SER A 413 -7.61 -24.98 2.01
N ALA A 414 -7.31 -23.80 1.46
CA ALA A 414 -8.26 -22.98 0.70
C ALA A 414 -7.79 -22.76 -0.74
N PRO A 415 -8.66 -22.92 -1.74
CA PRO A 415 -8.35 -22.52 -3.11
C PRO A 415 -8.25 -20.99 -3.18
N GLY A 416 -7.15 -20.48 -3.78
CA GLY A 416 -6.98 -19.05 -4.01
C GLY A 416 -6.36 -18.29 -2.85
N MET A 417 -5.24 -18.46 -2.73
CA MET A 417 -4.12 -17.93 -2.00
C MET A 417 -4.05 -16.50 -1.57
N SER A 418 -3.42 -16.31 -0.46
CA SER A 418 -2.91 -15.05 0.04
C SER A 418 -1.39 -14.95 0.01
N VAL A 419 -0.89 -13.77 -0.23
CA VAL A 419 0.52 -13.43 -0.04
C VAL A 419 0.58 -12.32 1.00
N PRO A 420 1.23 -12.54 2.16
CA PRO A 420 1.54 -11.44 3.05
C PRO A 420 2.39 -10.42 2.29
N SER A 421 1.97 -9.15 2.27
CA SER A 421 2.68 -8.14 1.49
C SER A 421 3.96 -7.65 2.16
N ALA A 422 4.03 -7.70 3.48
CA ALA A 422 5.14 -7.18 4.24
C ALA A 422 6.07 -8.28 4.80
N THR A 423 5.58 -9.48 4.99
CA THR A 423 6.40 -10.64 5.32
C THR A 423 7.14 -11.20 4.09
N ALA A 424 7.48 -10.32 3.16
CA ALA A 424 8.38 -10.65 2.05
C ALA A 424 9.73 -11.27 2.49
N TYR A 425 9.94 -11.36 3.79
CA TYR A 425 11.05 -12.12 4.37
C TYR A 425 10.95 -13.62 4.13
N ASN A 426 9.77 -14.17 3.85
CA ASN A 426 9.61 -15.56 3.50
C ASN A 426 9.29 -15.72 2.02
N LEU A 427 10.34 -15.87 1.21
CA LEU A 427 10.25 -16.20 -0.22
C LEU A 427 10.03 -17.71 -0.45
N ASP A 428 9.86 -18.51 0.63
CA ASP A 428 9.66 -19.97 0.54
C ASP A 428 8.46 -20.40 -0.29
N PRO A 429 7.34 -19.61 -0.32
CA PRO A 429 6.23 -19.93 -1.20
C PRO A 429 6.50 -19.72 -2.68
N LEU A 430 7.53 -18.97 -3.05
CA LEU A 430 7.82 -18.74 -4.46
C LEU A 430 8.32 -20.03 -5.11
N LYS A 431 7.76 -20.34 -6.26
CA LYS A 431 8.28 -21.44 -7.08
C LYS A 431 9.75 -21.18 -7.42
N PRO A 432 10.64 -22.20 -7.36
CA PRO A 432 12.08 -22.02 -7.56
C PRO A 432 12.44 -21.26 -8.83
N GLY A 433 11.77 -21.55 -9.95
CA GLY A 433 12.02 -20.83 -11.21
C GLY A 433 11.70 -19.35 -11.17
N TYR A 434 10.60 -18.95 -10.49
CA TYR A 434 10.26 -17.55 -10.31
C TYR A 434 11.26 -16.84 -9.41
N TYR A 435 11.64 -17.46 -8.29
CA TYR A 435 12.64 -16.92 -7.38
C TYR A 435 13.99 -16.69 -8.09
N GLN A 436 14.46 -17.67 -8.88
CA GLN A 436 15.70 -17.55 -9.65
C GLN A 436 15.64 -16.41 -10.68
N LEU A 437 14.50 -16.27 -11.39
CA LEU A 437 14.31 -15.18 -12.34
C LEU A 437 14.32 -13.82 -11.63
N LEU A 438 13.59 -13.67 -10.51
CA LEU A 438 13.55 -12.46 -9.71
C LEU A 438 14.95 -12.07 -9.21
N ARG A 439 15.74 -13.06 -8.74
CA ARG A 439 17.12 -12.85 -8.32
C ARG A 439 18.00 -12.36 -9.47
N ARG A 440 17.92 -12.98 -10.65
CA ARG A 440 18.68 -12.53 -11.84
C ARG A 440 18.34 -11.10 -12.23
N VAL A 441 17.07 -10.72 -12.18
CA VAL A 441 16.64 -9.34 -12.43
C VAL A 441 17.22 -8.40 -11.37
N LYS A 442 17.14 -8.78 -10.08
CA LYS A 442 17.73 -8.00 -8.99
C LYS A 442 19.24 -7.84 -9.16
N ASP A 443 19.97 -8.91 -9.45
CA ASP A 443 21.42 -8.87 -9.63
C ASP A 443 21.82 -8.01 -10.83
N ALA A 444 21.01 -7.97 -11.89
CA ALA A 444 21.24 -7.14 -13.05
C ALA A 444 21.04 -5.64 -12.76
N VAL A 445 20.04 -5.26 -11.97
CA VAL A 445 19.74 -3.84 -11.67
C VAL A 445 20.46 -3.34 -10.43
N ASP A 446 20.77 -4.20 -9.47
CA ASP A 446 21.43 -3.89 -8.20
C ASP A 446 22.55 -4.88 -7.84
N PRO A 447 23.62 -4.90 -8.63
CA PRO A 447 24.70 -5.91 -8.49
C PRO A 447 25.43 -5.89 -7.14
N LYS A 448 25.30 -4.81 -6.38
CA LYS A 448 25.84 -4.69 -5.02
C LYS A 448 24.82 -4.88 -3.91
N ASN A 449 23.58 -5.14 -4.26
CA ASN A 449 22.47 -5.33 -3.34
C ASN A 449 22.36 -4.22 -2.28
N ILE A 450 22.41 -2.97 -2.72
CA ILE A 450 22.35 -1.80 -1.83
C ILE A 450 20.93 -1.28 -1.58
N MET A 451 19.94 -1.67 -2.41
CA MET A 451 18.58 -1.18 -2.28
C MET A 451 17.74 -2.06 -1.36
N ASN A 452 17.35 -1.52 -0.21
CA ASN A 452 16.54 -2.21 0.80
C ASN A 452 17.03 -3.63 1.13
N SER A 453 18.34 -3.83 1.10
CA SER A 453 19.00 -5.14 1.16
C SER A 453 18.71 -5.93 2.44
N LYS A 454 18.32 -5.23 3.52
CA LYS A 454 18.00 -5.84 4.82
C LYS A 454 16.51 -6.14 4.99
N ILE A 455 15.67 -5.56 4.15
CA ILE A 455 14.20 -5.67 4.25
C ILE A 455 13.68 -6.76 3.31
N ILE A 456 14.26 -6.88 2.13
CA ILE A 456 13.91 -7.93 1.18
C ILE A 456 15.13 -8.85 1.04
N PRO A 457 15.09 -10.05 1.60
CA PRO A 457 16.23 -10.96 1.58
C PRO A 457 16.41 -11.59 0.19
N PHE A 458 16.91 -10.82 -0.75
CA PHE A 458 17.46 -11.38 -1.99
C PHE A 458 18.86 -11.96 -1.76
N ALA A 459 19.53 -11.53 -0.69
CA ALA A 459 20.83 -12.04 -0.30
C ALA A 459 20.68 -12.93 0.94
N GLY A 460 20.83 -14.23 0.82
CA GLY A 460 21.05 -15.06 1.99
C GLY A 460 20.36 -16.40 2.09
N ARG A 461 19.80 -16.96 1.02
CA ARG A 461 19.76 -18.41 0.93
C ARG A 461 21.15 -18.84 0.49
N ASN A 462 21.97 -19.23 1.47
CA ASN A 462 23.07 -20.15 1.17
C ASN A 462 22.44 -21.37 0.51
N GLU A 463 22.87 -21.66 -0.71
CA GLU A 463 22.59 -22.90 -1.41
C GLU A 463 23.03 -24.11 -0.60
#